data_ece2f4bd37abb67cc87d4c76eba61715
#
_entry.id   ece2f4bd37abb67cc87d4c76eba61715
#
_cell.length_a   1.000
_cell.length_b   1.000
_cell.length_c   1.000
_cell.angle_alpha   90.00
_cell.angle_beta   90.00
_cell.angle_gamma   90.00
#
_symmetry.space_group_name_H-M   'P 1'
#
loop_
_entity.id
_entity.type
_entity.pdbx_description
1 polymer ?
#
loop_
_entity_poly.entity_id
_entity_poly.type
_entity_poly.pdbx_seq_one_letter_code
_entity_poly.pdbx_strand_id
1 'polypeptide(L)'
;SLVGSEMCIRDRISAYLKSTLGDSFNLLNSFTGGSFMQMSVFALSVTPYITSSIIMQLMTIVIPALEEMQKDGEDGRKRMAKITRYVTVVLAVIEGAGLAIGFANQGALGTDYTTFTIVTMIIALTAGAVLVMWLGERITESGIGNGISIILLVNIVSGMPGDFTSLYNQFMKGKQIGPALIAGCVIVGVVLAVVVFVVILSDAERHIPVQYSKKMQGRKLVGGQQSNIPLKVNTAGVIPIIFASSIM
;
A
#
# COMPACT_ATOMS: atom_id res chain seq x y z
N SER A 1 -23.30 19.58 23.80
CA SER A 1 -23.35 18.30 23.10
C SER A 1 -22.08 18.12 22.24
N LEU A 2 -21.04 17.54 22.86
CA LEU A 2 -19.74 17.27 22.23
C LEU A 2 -19.85 16.28 21.05
N VAL A 3 -20.77 15.32 21.11
CA VAL A 3 -20.98 14.32 20.07
C VAL A 3 -21.47 14.91 18.74
N GLY A 4 -22.25 15.96 18.78
CA GLY A 4 -22.75 16.63 17.55
C GLY A 4 -21.67 17.45 16.83
N SER A 5 -20.70 18.02 17.56
CA SER A 5 -19.60 18.79 16.97
C SER A 5 -18.56 17.89 16.30
N GLU A 6 -18.23 16.75 16.89
CA GLU A 6 -17.29 15.77 16.31
C GLU A 6 -17.85 15.16 15.01
N MET A 7 -19.16 14.87 14.97
CA MET A 7 -19.81 14.34 13.78
C MET A 7 -19.81 15.37 12.63
N CYS A 8 -20.07 16.64 12.92
CA CYS A 8 -20.01 17.74 11.93
C CYS A 8 -18.58 17.98 11.40
N ILE A 9 -17.57 17.87 12.23
CA ILE A 9 -16.17 18.05 11.84
C ILE A 9 -15.78 16.91 10.88
N ARG A 10 -16.07 15.67 11.24
CA ARG A 10 -15.79 14.50 10.41
C ARG A 10 -16.47 14.57 9.04
N ASP A 11 -17.73 14.97 8.99
CA ASP A 11 -18.49 15.07 7.74
C ASP A 11 -17.96 16.20 6.83
N ARG A 12 -17.56 17.33 7.38
CA ARG A 12 -16.90 18.41 6.62
C ARG A 12 -15.57 17.97 6.04
N ILE A 13 -14.74 17.28 6.82
CA ILE A 13 -13.44 16.81 6.37
C ILE A 13 -13.61 15.76 5.28
N SER A 14 -14.53 14.81 5.45
CA SER A 14 -14.79 13.77 4.44
C SER A 14 -15.32 14.37 3.13
N ALA A 15 -16.19 15.37 3.21
CA ALA A 15 -16.71 16.07 2.04
C ALA A 15 -15.61 16.84 1.29
N TYR A 16 -14.74 17.52 2.04
CA TYR A 16 -13.64 18.27 1.45
C TYR A 16 -12.59 17.35 0.81
N LEU A 17 -12.17 16.30 1.49
CA LEU A 17 -11.20 15.35 0.97
C LEU A 17 -11.71 14.68 -0.32
N LYS A 18 -13.00 14.35 -0.38
CA LYS A 18 -13.63 13.83 -1.60
C LYS A 18 -13.64 14.86 -2.74
N SER A 19 -13.83 16.13 -2.44
CA SER A 19 -13.88 17.18 -3.47
C SER A 19 -12.50 17.57 -4.00
N THR A 20 -11.46 17.46 -3.18
CA THR A 20 -10.10 17.91 -3.51
C THR A 20 -9.25 16.79 -4.12
N LEU A 21 -9.33 15.57 -3.59
CA LEU A 21 -8.50 14.45 -3.98
C LEU A 21 -9.21 13.44 -4.91
N GLY A 22 -10.53 13.56 -5.10
CA GLY A 22 -11.30 12.71 -6.02
C GLY A 22 -11.07 11.21 -5.82
N ASP A 23 -10.75 10.51 -6.91
CA ASP A 23 -10.54 9.05 -6.91
C ASP A 23 -9.28 8.61 -6.17
N SER A 24 -8.25 9.46 -6.14
CA SER A 24 -7.01 9.21 -5.40
C SER A 24 -7.26 9.09 -3.89
N PHE A 25 -8.24 9.84 -3.38
CA PHE A 25 -8.66 9.75 -1.99
C PHE A 25 -9.22 8.38 -1.62
N ASN A 26 -10.01 7.77 -2.50
CA ASN A 26 -10.58 6.45 -2.27
C ASN A 26 -9.49 5.37 -2.20
N LEU A 27 -8.46 5.48 -3.03
CA LEU A 27 -7.31 4.57 -3.00
C LEU A 27 -6.51 4.72 -1.69
N LEU A 28 -6.17 5.94 -1.28
CA LEU A 28 -5.48 6.19 -0.02
C LEU A 28 -6.29 5.68 1.18
N ASN A 29 -7.59 5.94 1.19
CA ASN A 29 -8.47 5.47 2.25
C ASN A 29 -8.54 3.94 2.31
N SER A 30 -8.51 3.24 1.17
CA SER A 30 -8.46 1.79 1.12
C SER A 30 -7.13 1.23 1.66
N PHE A 31 -6.00 1.85 1.33
CA PHE A 31 -4.68 1.45 1.86
C PHE A 31 -4.53 1.68 3.37
N THR A 32 -5.22 2.69 3.91
CA THR A 32 -5.20 2.99 5.34
C THR A 32 -6.30 2.28 6.14
N GLY A 33 -7.13 1.44 5.47
CA GLY A 33 -8.23 0.73 6.13
C GLY A 33 -9.31 1.64 6.71
N GLY A 34 -9.54 2.82 6.12
CA GLY A 34 -10.50 3.81 6.60
C GLY A 34 -9.99 4.73 7.73
N SER A 35 -8.78 4.51 8.23
CA SER A 35 -8.19 5.30 9.33
C SER A 35 -7.98 6.77 8.96
N PHE A 36 -7.77 7.04 7.69
CA PHE A 36 -7.62 8.40 7.18
C PHE A 36 -8.91 9.23 7.33
N MET A 37 -10.07 8.65 6.99
CA MET A 37 -11.37 9.30 7.17
C MET A 37 -11.75 9.50 8.64
N GLN A 38 -11.27 8.63 9.52
CA GLN A 38 -11.55 8.70 10.94
C GLN A 38 -10.57 9.62 11.69
N MET A 39 -9.59 10.20 10.99
CA MET A 39 -8.53 11.04 11.57
C MET A 39 -7.87 10.39 12.78
N SER A 40 -7.63 9.10 12.71
CA SER A 40 -6.97 8.37 13.78
C SER A 40 -5.47 8.67 13.80
N VAL A 41 -4.82 8.35 14.91
CA VAL A 41 -3.34 8.44 15.03
C VAL A 41 -2.64 7.61 13.94
N PHE A 42 -3.31 6.60 13.40
CA PHE A 42 -2.83 5.75 12.31
C PHE A 42 -3.26 6.23 10.91
N ALA A 43 -3.70 7.47 10.77
CA ALA A 43 -4.17 7.98 9.48
C ALA A 43 -3.13 7.89 8.36
N LEU A 44 -1.85 8.09 8.66
CA LEU A 44 -0.74 7.90 7.71
C LEU A 44 -0.45 6.42 7.43
N SER A 45 -0.83 5.50 8.33
CA SER A 45 -0.60 4.06 8.19
C SER A 45 0.84 3.72 7.74
N VAL A 46 1.00 2.94 6.68
CA VAL A 46 2.28 2.50 6.10
C VAL A 46 2.74 3.40 4.95
N THR A 47 1.96 4.41 4.56
CA THR A 47 2.21 5.25 3.37
C THR A 47 3.61 5.88 3.39
N PRO A 48 4.08 6.58 4.45
CA PRO A 48 5.41 7.17 4.45
C PRO A 48 6.54 6.14 4.34
N TYR A 49 6.34 4.93 4.83
CA TYR A 49 7.32 3.85 4.68
C TYR A 49 7.39 3.34 3.24
N ILE A 50 6.25 3.17 2.57
CA ILE A 50 6.19 2.71 1.18
C ILE A 50 6.87 3.74 0.29
N THR A 51 6.53 5.02 0.44
CA THR A 51 7.13 6.13 -0.31
C THR A 51 8.65 6.18 -0.07
N SER A 52 9.10 6.06 1.17
CA SER A 52 10.53 6.00 1.54
C SER A 52 11.23 4.82 0.88
N SER A 53 10.63 3.64 0.88
CA SER A 53 11.20 2.43 0.27
C SER A 53 11.36 2.61 -1.25
N ILE A 54 10.37 3.21 -1.92
CA ILE A 54 10.43 3.51 -3.36
C ILE A 54 11.55 4.53 -3.65
N ILE A 55 11.61 5.61 -2.87
CA ILE A 55 12.67 6.64 -3.01
C ILE A 55 14.03 5.98 -2.86
N MET A 56 14.22 5.12 -1.86
CA MET A 56 15.48 4.43 -1.65
C MET A 56 15.83 3.49 -2.81
N GLN A 57 14.86 2.77 -3.39
CA GLN A 57 15.07 1.94 -4.57
C GLN A 57 15.51 2.77 -5.78
N LEU A 58 14.93 3.95 -5.99
CA LEU A 58 15.35 4.84 -7.07
C LEU A 58 16.73 5.44 -6.81
N MET A 59 17.02 5.81 -5.56
CA MET A 59 18.32 6.33 -5.17
C MET A 59 19.45 5.33 -5.34
N THR A 60 19.19 4.02 -5.20
CA THR A 60 20.21 3.00 -5.49
C THR A 60 20.62 2.94 -6.95
N ILE A 61 19.76 3.38 -7.87
CA ILE A 61 20.09 3.46 -9.30
C ILE A 61 20.93 4.71 -9.60
N VAL A 62 20.67 5.81 -8.87
CA VAL A 62 21.33 7.11 -9.13
C VAL A 62 22.66 7.25 -8.40
N ILE A 63 22.78 6.70 -7.19
CA ILE A 63 23.93 6.85 -6.32
C ILE A 63 24.75 5.55 -6.29
N PRO A 64 25.96 5.49 -6.89
CA PRO A 64 26.78 4.28 -6.94
C PRO A 64 27.12 3.71 -5.56
N ALA A 65 27.33 4.57 -4.57
CA ALA A 65 27.62 4.13 -3.20
C ALA A 65 26.46 3.33 -2.54
N LEU A 66 25.21 3.63 -2.91
CA LEU A 66 24.05 2.86 -2.44
C LEU A 66 23.90 1.55 -3.21
N GLU A 67 24.29 1.54 -4.49
CA GLU A 67 24.32 0.32 -5.30
C GLU A 67 25.36 -0.67 -4.76
N GLU A 68 26.55 -0.19 -4.38
CA GLU A 68 27.58 -1.01 -3.74
C GLU A 68 27.08 -1.59 -2.42
N MET A 69 26.47 -0.77 -1.56
CA MET A 69 25.86 -1.26 -0.31
C MET A 69 24.79 -2.35 -0.55
N GLN A 70 24.03 -2.26 -1.64
CA GLN A 70 23.04 -3.29 -1.98
C GLN A 70 23.70 -4.61 -2.40
N LYS A 71 24.90 -4.54 -2.98
CA LYS A 71 25.70 -5.71 -3.40
C LYS A 71 26.44 -6.37 -2.24
N ASP A 72 26.65 -5.67 -1.13
CA ASP A 72 27.36 -6.16 0.08
C ASP A 72 26.61 -7.26 0.86
N GLY A 73 25.53 -7.82 0.30
CA GLY A 73 24.81 -8.94 0.89
C GLY A 73 23.94 -8.54 2.08
N GLU A 74 24.02 -9.32 3.17
CA GLU A 74 23.11 -9.16 4.32
C GLU A 74 23.40 -7.90 5.15
N ASP A 75 24.67 -7.55 5.32
CA ASP A 75 25.07 -6.37 6.06
C ASP A 75 24.71 -5.08 5.32
N GLY A 76 24.84 -5.07 4.00
CA GLY A 76 24.36 -3.98 3.16
C GLY A 76 22.86 -3.77 3.25
N ARG A 77 22.08 -4.84 3.23
CA ARG A 77 20.62 -4.78 3.41
C ARG A 77 20.22 -4.20 4.77
N LYS A 78 20.92 -4.57 5.84
CA LYS A 78 20.69 -4.02 7.19
C LYS A 78 20.98 -2.51 7.25
N ARG A 79 22.03 -2.05 6.58
CA ARG A 79 22.36 -0.60 6.48
C ARG A 79 21.31 0.14 5.66
N MET A 80 20.90 -0.40 4.52
CA MET A 80 19.82 0.17 3.70
C MET A 80 18.51 0.29 4.49
N ALA A 81 18.12 -0.74 5.23
CA ALA A 81 16.93 -0.69 6.09
C ALA A 81 17.00 0.43 7.13
N LYS A 82 18.18 0.66 7.76
CA LYS A 82 18.35 1.77 8.70
C LYS A 82 18.14 3.13 8.02
N ILE A 83 18.71 3.34 6.84
CA ILE A 83 18.57 4.60 6.09
C ILE A 83 17.09 4.80 5.73
N THR A 84 16.41 3.75 5.24
CA THR A 84 14.98 3.79 4.93
C THR A 84 14.14 4.20 6.13
N ARG A 85 14.45 3.71 7.34
CA ARG A 85 13.75 4.11 8.58
C ARG A 85 13.89 5.61 8.86
N TYR A 86 15.09 6.18 8.75
CA TYR A 86 15.29 7.62 8.96
C TYR A 86 14.53 8.45 7.93
N VAL A 87 14.61 8.07 6.64
CA VAL A 87 13.86 8.73 5.57
C VAL A 87 12.34 8.62 5.83
N THR A 88 11.85 7.47 6.30
CA THR A 88 10.45 7.29 6.66
C THR A 88 9.99 8.25 7.74
N VAL A 89 10.78 8.43 8.80
CA VAL A 89 10.44 9.37 9.89
C VAL A 89 10.37 10.80 9.37
N VAL A 90 11.34 11.22 8.56
CA VAL A 90 11.35 12.57 7.96
C VAL A 90 10.12 12.76 7.05
N LEU A 91 9.80 11.80 6.20
CA LEU A 91 8.62 11.85 5.35
C LEU A 91 7.32 11.85 6.16
N ALA A 92 7.22 11.05 7.22
CA ALA A 92 6.05 11.04 8.11
C ALA A 92 5.82 12.40 8.78
N VAL A 93 6.89 13.10 9.16
CA VAL A 93 6.78 14.47 9.70
C VAL A 93 6.29 15.44 8.63
N ILE A 94 6.81 15.35 7.41
CA ILE A 94 6.42 16.23 6.29
C ILE A 94 4.96 15.98 5.91
N GLU A 95 4.56 14.73 5.72
CA GLU A 95 3.16 14.35 5.40
C GLU A 95 2.22 14.72 6.54
N GLY A 96 2.60 14.46 7.79
CA GLY A 96 1.84 14.84 8.98
C GLY A 96 1.68 16.34 9.13
N ALA A 97 2.72 17.13 8.83
CA ALA A 97 2.65 18.59 8.81
C ALA A 97 1.73 19.09 7.69
N GLY A 98 1.82 18.51 6.50
CA GLY A 98 0.93 18.85 5.38
C GLY A 98 -0.54 18.61 5.72
N LEU A 99 -0.86 17.47 6.32
CA LEU A 99 -2.23 17.17 6.77
C LEU A 99 -2.69 18.11 7.89
N ALA A 100 -1.87 18.32 8.92
CA ALA A 100 -2.22 19.17 10.05
C ALA A 100 -2.49 20.62 9.62
N ILE A 101 -1.63 21.18 8.76
CA ILE A 101 -1.81 22.53 8.20
C ILE A 101 -3.01 22.58 7.26
N GLY A 102 -3.21 21.56 6.42
CA GLY A 102 -4.36 21.45 5.54
C GLY A 102 -5.68 21.49 6.31
N PHE A 103 -5.79 20.75 7.42
CA PHE A 103 -6.97 20.74 8.27
C PHE A 103 -7.15 22.05 9.07
N ALA A 104 -6.04 22.67 9.50
CA ALA A 104 -6.08 23.97 10.17
C ALA A 104 -6.64 25.06 9.25
N ASN A 105 -6.16 25.15 8.02
CA ASN A 105 -6.58 26.16 7.05
C ASN A 105 -8.07 26.04 6.66
N GLN A 106 -8.66 24.89 6.85
CA GLN A 106 -10.07 24.63 6.51
C GLN A 106 -11.03 24.77 7.68
N GLY A 107 -10.52 25.21 8.82
CA GLY A 107 -11.32 25.37 10.02
C GLY A 107 -11.82 24.03 10.61
N ALA A 108 -11.24 22.92 10.20
CA ALA A 108 -11.61 21.61 10.70
C ALA A 108 -11.23 21.40 12.17
N LEU A 109 -10.22 22.13 12.64
CA LEU A 109 -9.75 22.13 14.04
C LEU A 109 -10.55 23.08 14.96
N GLY A 110 -11.60 23.75 14.44
CA GLY A 110 -12.35 24.77 15.17
C GLY A 110 -11.75 26.16 15.02
N THR A 111 -12.40 27.18 15.61
CA THR A 111 -11.98 28.58 15.51
C THR A 111 -10.82 28.96 16.45
N ASP A 112 -10.54 28.11 17.44
CA ASP A 112 -9.58 28.40 18.53
C ASP A 112 -8.38 27.46 18.53
N TYR A 113 -7.92 26.98 17.33
CA TYR A 113 -6.74 26.15 17.28
C TYR A 113 -5.45 26.95 17.56
N THR A 114 -4.65 26.45 18.45
CA THR A 114 -3.35 27.01 18.80
C THR A 114 -2.24 26.29 18.04
N THR A 115 -1.11 26.95 17.81
CA THR A 115 0.11 26.32 17.23
C THR A 115 0.48 25.02 17.97
N PHE A 116 0.25 24.98 19.27
CA PHE A 116 0.46 23.77 20.08
C PHE A 116 -0.39 22.58 19.62
N THR A 117 -1.64 22.81 19.24
CA THR A 117 -2.54 21.76 18.73
C THR A 117 -2.01 21.16 17.41
N ILE A 118 -1.52 22.02 16.50
CA ILE A 118 -0.91 21.57 15.24
C ILE A 118 0.33 20.72 15.50
N VAL A 119 1.22 21.16 16.38
CA VAL A 119 2.45 20.43 16.73
C VAL A 119 2.11 19.08 17.37
N THR A 120 1.15 19.02 18.28
CA THR A 120 0.70 17.78 18.91
C THR A 120 0.13 16.81 17.89
N MET A 121 -0.64 17.30 16.91
CA MET A 121 -1.18 16.47 15.83
C MET A 121 -0.08 15.88 14.95
N ILE A 122 0.92 16.68 14.56
CA ILE A 122 2.06 16.20 13.78
C ILE A 122 2.81 15.11 14.51
N ILE A 123 3.09 15.32 15.81
CA ILE A 123 3.80 14.32 16.65
C ILE A 123 2.97 13.04 16.75
N ALA A 124 1.66 13.14 16.99
CA ALA A 124 0.79 11.98 17.12
C ALA A 124 0.72 11.16 15.82
N LEU A 125 0.55 11.81 14.66
CA LEU A 125 0.52 11.15 13.35
C LEU A 125 1.85 10.48 13.02
N THR A 126 2.96 11.17 13.30
CA THR A 126 4.31 10.62 13.10
C THR A 126 4.56 9.42 14.00
N ALA A 127 4.18 9.51 15.28
CA ALA A 127 4.32 8.40 16.21
C ALA A 127 3.51 7.17 15.77
N GLY A 128 2.27 7.37 15.26
CA GLY A 128 1.46 6.31 14.70
C GLY A 128 2.12 5.62 13.51
N ALA A 129 2.64 6.38 12.55
CA ALA A 129 3.34 5.85 11.38
C ALA A 129 4.60 5.07 11.76
N VAL A 130 5.40 5.58 12.71
CA VAL A 130 6.61 4.91 13.21
C VAL A 130 6.26 3.60 13.92
N LEU A 131 5.16 3.58 14.70
CA LEU A 131 4.70 2.36 15.37
C LEU A 131 4.29 1.29 14.36
N VAL A 132 3.52 1.67 13.33
CA VAL A 132 3.10 0.73 12.27
C VAL A 132 4.31 0.21 11.49
N MET A 133 5.28 1.07 11.18
CA MET A 133 6.55 0.65 10.56
C MET A 133 7.28 -0.37 11.43
N TRP A 134 7.42 -0.12 12.71
CA TRP A 134 8.08 -1.03 13.66
C TRP A 134 7.36 -2.39 13.74
N LEU A 135 6.02 -2.40 13.75
CA LEU A 135 5.22 -3.63 13.71
C LEU A 135 5.47 -4.40 12.41
N GLY A 136 5.51 -3.73 11.26
CA GLY A 136 5.79 -4.35 9.96
C GLY A 136 7.16 -5.01 9.93
N GLU A 137 8.18 -4.37 10.50
CA GLU A 137 9.52 -4.94 10.60
C GLU A 137 9.56 -6.15 11.52
N ARG A 138 8.88 -6.09 12.66
CA ARG A 138 8.78 -7.24 13.57
C ARG A 138 8.13 -8.45 12.94
N ILE A 139 7.07 -8.25 12.15
CA ILE A 139 6.43 -9.33 11.40
C ILE A 139 7.41 -9.92 10.37
N THR A 140 8.19 -9.06 9.68
CA THR A 140 9.20 -9.51 8.71
C THR A 140 10.32 -10.30 9.38
N GLU A 141 10.82 -9.86 10.53
CA GLU A 141 11.86 -10.55 11.31
C GLU A 141 11.37 -11.89 11.88
N SER A 142 10.08 -11.97 12.27
CA SER A 142 9.49 -13.19 12.85
C SER A 142 9.11 -14.26 11.81
N GLY A 143 9.28 -14.00 10.52
CA GLY A 143 9.33 -15.04 9.52
C GLY A 143 8.06 -15.33 8.72
N ILE A 144 7.05 -14.46 8.73
CA ILE A 144 5.84 -14.64 7.88
C ILE A 144 5.92 -13.79 6.59
N GLY A 145 7.06 -13.75 5.91
CA GLY A 145 7.23 -12.99 4.68
C GLY A 145 7.39 -11.47 4.92
N ASN A 146 6.89 -10.65 4.01
CA ASN A 146 7.01 -9.19 4.10
C ASN A 146 5.90 -8.62 4.99
N GLY A 147 6.26 -8.15 6.20
CA GLY A 147 5.32 -7.63 7.20
C GLY A 147 4.53 -6.41 6.73
N ILE A 148 5.13 -5.55 5.90
CA ILE A 148 4.43 -4.39 5.31
C ILE A 148 3.30 -4.83 4.39
N SER A 149 3.55 -5.85 3.57
CA SER A 149 2.52 -6.42 2.69
C SER A 149 1.37 -7.05 3.49
N ILE A 150 1.66 -7.66 4.64
CA ILE A 150 0.65 -8.21 5.55
C ILE A 150 -0.20 -7.10 6.16
N ILE A 151 0.41 -6.01 6.61
CA ILE A 151 -0.33 -4.86 7.14
C ILE A 151 -1.24 -4.25 6.08
N LEU A 152 -0.75 -4.07 4.84
CA LEU A 152 -1.56 -3.60 3.73
C LEU A 152 -2.74 -4.55 3.43
N LEU A 153 -2.48 -5.85 3.43
CA LEU A 153 -3.52 -6.85 3.24
C LEU A 153 -4.61 -6.73 4.31
N VAL A 154 -4.22 -6.64 5.58
CA VAL A 154 -5.17 -6.49 6.70
C VAL A 154 -5.98 -5.21 6.56
N ASN A 155 -5.34 -4.09 6.20
CA ASN A 155 -6.02 -2.81 6.00
C ASN A 155 -7.08 -2.91 4.88
N ILE A 156 -6.73 -3.50 3.74
CA ILE A 156 -7.66 -3.67 2.61
C ILE A 156 -8.81 -4.61 3.00
N VAL A 157 -8.50 -5.75 3.61
CA VAL A 157 -9.52 -6.73 4.02
C VAL A 157 -10.45 -6.16 5.10
N SER A 158 -9.96 -5.32 5.99
CA SER A 158 -10.78 -4.67 7.04
C SER A 158 -11.82 -3.71 6.44
N GLY A 159 -11.59 -3.13 5.29
CA GLY A 159 -12.54 -2.29 4.56
C GLY A 159 -13.65 -3.08 3.82
N MET A 160 -13.38 -4.34 3.46
CA MET A 160 -14.31 -5.16 2.65
C MET A 160 -15.73 -5.27 3.21
N PRO A 161 -15.98 -5.49 4.53
CA PRO A 161 -17.33 -5.56 5.05
C PRO A 161 -18.17 -4.30 4.80
N GLY A 162 -17.53 -3.12 4.90
CA GLY A 162 -18.16 -1.85 4.58
C GLY A 162 -18.51 -1.71 3.09
N ASP A 163 -17.59 -2.12 2.23
CA ASP A 163 -17.78 -2.09 0.78
C ASP A 163 -18.90 -3.05 0.34
N PHE A 164 -18.97 -4.27 0.89
CA PHE A 164 -20.06 -5.19 0.64
C PHE A 164 -21.41 -4.64 1.10
N THR A 165 -21.44 -3.97 2.24
CA THR A 165 -22.67 -3.32 2.76
C THR A 165 -23.12 -2.18 1.84
N SER A 166 -22.17 -1.41 1.32
CA SER A 166 -22.42 -0.33 0.37
C SER A 166 -22.96 -0.86 -0.96
N LEU A 167 -22.35 -1.91 -1.50
CA LEU A 167 -22.82 -2.60 -2.71
C LEU A 167 -24.24 -3.17 -2.52
N TYR A 168 -24.50 -3.81 -1.38
CA TYR A 168 -25.82 -4.31 -1.04
C TYR A 168 -26.87 -3.19 -1.02
N ASN A 169 -26.56 -2.07 -0.35
CA ASN A 169 -27.46 -0.93 -0.26
C ASN A 169 -27.73 -0.26 -1.61
N GLN A 170 -26.71 -0.20 -2.48
CA GLN A 170 -26.81 0.46 -3.77
C GLN A 170 -27.52 -0.38 -4.84
N PHE A 171 -27.29 -1.69 -4.85
CA PHE A 171 -27.76 -2.57 -5.92
C PHE A 171 -28.93 -3.46 -5.55
N MET A 172 -29.10 -3.79 -4.27
CA MET A 172 -30.12 -4.76 -3.83
C MET A 172 -31.24 -4.12 -3.01
N LYS A 173 -30.94 -3.11 -2.17
CA LYS A 173 -31.93 -2.49 -1.29
C LYS A 173 -32.97 -1.71 -2.10
N GLY A 174 -34.27 -2.05 -1.87
CA GLY A 174 -35.39 -1.34 -2.52
C GLY A 174 -35.76 -1.85 -3.91
N LYS A 175 -35.10 -2.88 -4.43
CA LYS A 175 -35.46 -3.53 -5.71
C LYS A 175 -36.29 -4.78 -5.49
N GLN A 176 -37.08 -5.18 -6.51
CA GLN A 176 -37.78 -6.45 -6.49
C GLN A 176 -36.80 -7.61 -6.42
N ILE A 177 -37.22 -8.74 -5.87
CA ILE A 177 -36.39 -9.93 -5.60
C ILE A 177 -35.64 -10.41 -6.86
N GLY A 178 -36.29 -10.41 -8.03
CA GLY A 178 -35.70 -10.87 -9.29
C GLY A 178 -34.48 -10.03 -9.73
N PRO A 179 -34.62 -8.71 -9.93
CA PRO A 179 -33.49 -7.84 -10.29
C PRO A 179 -32.37 -7.78 -9.23
N ALA A 180 -32.72 -7.88 -7.94
CA ALA A 180 -31.77 -7.92 -6.87
C ALA A 180 -30.88 -9.17 -6.90
N LEU A 181 -31.45 -10.32 -7.16
CA LEU A 181 -30.76 -11.60 -7.25
C LEU A 181 -29.83 -11.64 -8.47
N ILE A 182 -30.30 -11.13 -9.61
CA ILE A 182 -29.46 -11.01 -10.82
C ILE A 182 -28.27 -10.07 -10.57
N ALA A 183 -28.50 -8.92 -9.95
CA ALA A 183 -27.44 -7.97 -9.62
C ALA A 183 -26.41 -8.61 -8.66
N GLY A 184 -26.84 -9.36 -7.67
CA GLY A 184 -25.96 -10.09 -6.75
C GLY A 184 -25.08 -11.13 -7.46
N CYS A 185 -25.69 -11.95 -8.33
CA CYS A 185 -24.95 -12.94 -9.13
C CYS A 185 -23.93 -12.28 -10.07
N VAL A 186 -24.28 -11.16 -10.71
CA VAL A 186 -23.38 -10.44 -11.60
C VAL A 186 -22.19 -9.87 -10.80
N ILE A 187 -22.43 -9.26 -9.63
CA ILE A 187 -21.36 -8.70 -8.80
C ILE A 187 -20.38 -9.80 -8.36
N VAL A 188 -20.91 -10.92 -7.83
CA VAL A 188 -20.06 -12.06 -7.43
C VAL A 188 -19.29 -12.63 -8.62
N GLY A 189 -19.97 -12.78 -9.77
CA GLY A 189 -19.34 -13.27 -11.00
C GLY A 189 -18.20 -12.37 -11.48
N VAL A 190 -18.38 -11.05 -11.46
CA VAL A 190 -17.33 -10.07 -11.82
C VAL A 190 -16.15 -10.12 -10.85
N VAL A 191 -16.43 -10.15 -9.54
CA VAL A 191 -15.37 -10.25 -8.52
C VAL A 191 -14.53 -11.51 -8.71
N LEU A 192 -15.19 -12.66 -8.88
CA LEU A 192 -14.48 -13.93 -9.12
C LEU A 192 -13.68 -13.89 -10.43
N ALA A 193 -14.24 -13.35 -11.50
CA ALA A 193 -13.55 -13.23 -12.78
C ALA A 193 -12.29 -12.36 -12.66
N VAL A 194 -12.37 -11.24 -11.94
CA VAL A 194 -11.22 -10.35 -11.69
C VAL A 194 -10.15 -11.07 -10.85
N VAL A 195 -10.55 -11.76 -9.78
CA VAL A 195 -9.60 -12.51 -8.94
C VAL A 195 -8.87 -13.59 -9.75
N VAL A 196 -9.61 -14.40 -10.51
CA VAL A 196 -9.01 -15.44 -11.36
C VAL A 196 -8.08 -14.82 -12.40
N PHE A 197 -8.47 -13.73 -13.04
CA PHE A 197 -7.66 -13.02 -14.02
C PHE A 197 -6.34 -12.49 -13.42
N VAL A 198 -6.40 -11.89 -12.22
CA VAL A 198 -5.22 -11.39 -11.50
C VAL A 198 -4.28 -12.53 -11.11
N VAL A 199 -4.84 -13.66 -10.62
CA VAL A 199 -4.02 -14.84 -10.27
C VAL A 199 -3.32 -15.39 -11.52
N ILE A 200 -4.04 -15.55 -12.62
CA ILE A 200 -3.45 -16.02 -13.89
C ILE A 200 -2.32 -15.09 -14.34
N LEU A 201 -2.53 -13.76 -14.31
CA LEU A 201 -1.48 -12.80 -14.69
C LEU A 201 -0.27 -12.82 -13.76
N SER A 202 -0.49 -13.05 -12.46
CA SER A 202 0.59 -13.05 -11.47
C SER A 202 1.44 -14.31 -11.53
N ASP A 203 0.82 -15.45 -11.84
CA ASP A 203 1.50 -16.76 -11.94
C ASP A 203 1.96 -17.11 -13.36
N ALA A 204 1.57 -16.29 -14.35
CA ALA A 204 1.94 -16.55 -15.74
C ALA A 204 3.46 -16.45 -15.94
N GLU A 205 4.07 -17.57 -16.32
CA GLU A 205 5.48 -17.68 -16.65
C GLU A 205 5.66 -18.13 -18.10
N ARG A 206 6.55 -17.46 -18.82
CA ARG A 206 6.97 -17.90 -20.16
C ARG A 206 8.22 -18.72 -20.03
N HIS A 207 8.13 -20.01 -20.35
CA HIS A 207 9.28 -20.92 -20.39
C HIS A 207 10.01 -20.80 -21.74
N ILE A 208 11.28 -20.38 -21.70
CA ILE A 208 12.14 -20.33 -22.88
C ILE A 208 13.02 -21.59 -22.83
N PRO A 209 12.90 -22.51 -23.80
CA PRO A 209 13.75 -23.68 -23.85
C PRO A 209 15.17 -23.28 -24.21
N VAL A 210 16.13 -23.62 -23.35
CA VAL A 210 17.57 -23.44 -23.60
C VAL A 210 18.19 -24.77 -23.92
N GLN A 211 18.83 -24.85 -25.07
CA GLN A 211 19.59 -26.01 -25.48
C GLN A 211 21.06 -25.83 -25.07
N TYR A 212 21.52 -26.62 -24.12
CA TYR A 212 22.94 -26.69 -23.82
C TYR A 212 23.66 -27.59 -24.83
N SER A 213 24.83 -27.13 -25.31
CA SER A 213 25.67 -27.93 -26.21
C SER A 213 26.16 -29.20 -25.49
N LYS A 214 26.05 -30.33 -26.15
CA LYS A 214 26.55 -31.61 -25.63
C LYS A 214 28.07 -31.55 -25.61
N LYS A 215 28.69 -31.75 -24.43
CA LYS A 215 30.16 -31.91 -24.30
C LYS A 215 30.52 -33.39 -24.39
N MET A 216 31.47 -33.71 -25.24
CA MET A 216 32.09 -35.03 -25.25
C MET A 216 33.11 -35.10 -24.12
N GLN A 217 32.90 -36.01 -23.16
CA GLN A 217 33.87 -36.33 -22.12
C GLN A 217 34.28 -37.78 -22.30
N GLY A 218 35.40 -37.99 -23.00
CA GLY A 218 35.84 -39.32 -23.41
C GLY A 218 34.94 -39.94 -24.50
N ARG A 219 34.53 -41.19 -24.32
CA ARG A 219 33.68 -41.98 -25.25
C ARG A 219 32.18 -41.84 -24.98
N LYS A 220 31.75 -41.05 -23.94
CA LYS A 220 30.35 -40.82 -23.57
C LYS A 220 29.93 -39.37 -23.82
N LEU A 221 28.79 -39.18 -24.49
CA LEU A 221 28.09 -37.91 -24.58
C LEU A 221 27.46 -37.62 -23.23
N VAL A 222 27.99 -36.63 -22.53
CA VAL A 222 27.43 -36.12 -21.26
C VAL A 222 26.86 -34.76 -21.54
N GLY A 223 25.61 -34.56 -21.16
CA GLY A 223 24.88 -33.30 -21.36
C GLY A 223 23.76 -33.47 -22.40
N GLY A 224 22.86 -32.56 -22.39
CA GLY A 224 21.67 -32.56 -23.24
C GLY A 224 20.38 -32.49 -22.44
N GLN A 225 20.50 -32.14 -21.16
CA GLN A 225 19.32 -31.82 -20.37
C GLN A 225 18.73 -30.48 -20.87
N GLN A 226 17.51 -30.50 -21.39
CA GLN A 226 16.79 -29.30 -21.74
C GLN A 226 16.41 -28.60 -20.44
N SER A 227 16.95 -27.41 -20.24
CA SER A 227 16.56 -26.53 -19.13
C SER A 227 15.69 -25.42 -19.68
N ASN A 228 14.62 -25.10 -18.97
CA ASN A 228 13.76 -23.98 -19.30
C ASN A 228 14.07 -22.81 -18.36
N ILE A 229 14.19 -21.61 -18.91
CA ILE A 229 14.30 -20.38 -18.12
C ILE A 229 12.89 -19.82 -17.94
N PRO A 230 12.32 -19.82 -16.72
CA PRO A 230 11.03 -19.20 -16.46
C PRO A 230 11.19 -17.68 -16.43
N LEU A 231 10.44 -16.97 -17.27
CA LEU A 231 10.31 -15.52 -17.27
C LEU A 231 8.90 -15.16 -16.83
N LYS A 232 8.78 -14.44 -15.71
CA LYS A 232 7.48 -13.93 -15.25
C LYS A 232 6.96 -12.88 -16.21
N VAL A 233 5.68 -12.98 -16.59
CA VAL A 233 5.00 -12.02 -17.48
C VAL A 233 4.83 -10.68 -16.78
N ASN A 234 4.48 -10.71 -15.50
CA ASN A 234 4.34 -9.51 -14.68
C ASN A 234 5.51 -9.40 -13.69
N THR A 235 6.60 -8.78 -14.11
CA THR A 235 7.79 -8.55 -13.27
C THR A 235 7.65 -7.34 -12.35
N ALA A 236 6.81 -6.37 -12.72
CA ALA A 236 6.66 -5.10 -12.00
C ALA A 236 5.67 -5.20 -10.81
N GLY A 237 4.71 -6.13 -10.87
CA GLY A 237 3.72 -6.31 -9.80
C GLY A 237 2.88 -5.06 -9.51
N VAL A 238 2.72 -4.74 -8.24
CA VAL A 238 1.91 -3.60 -7.75
C VAL A 238 2.74 -2.32 -7.62
N ILE A 239 4.07 -2.38 -7.70
CA ILE A 239 4.99 -1.27 -7.45
C ILE A 239 4.68 -0.02 -8.30
N PRO A 240 4.42 -0.09 -9.62
CA PRO A 240 4.12 1.09 -10.43
C PRO A 240 2.85 1.82 -10.01
N ILE A 241 1.83 1.10 -9.54
CA ILE A 241 0.56 1.69 -9.10
C ILE A 241 0.76 2.46 -7.79
N ILE A 242 1.49 1.88 -6.85
CA ILE A 242 1.82 2.51 -5.57
C ILE A 242 2.68 3.76 -5.81
N PHE A 243 3.63 3.68 -6.75
CA PHE A 243 4.47 4.80 -7.13
C PHE A 243 3.64 5.95 -7.75
N ALA A 244 2.76 5.64 -8.68
CA ALA A 244 1.87 6.63 -9.28
C ALA A 244 0.97 7.32 -8.25
N SER A 245 0.41 6.55 -7.29
CA SER A 245 -0.43 7.08 -6.21
C SER A 245 0.34 7.96 -5.22
N SER A 246 1.66 7.75 -5.09
CA SER A 246 2.50 8.56 -4.19
C SER A 246 2.94 9.90 -4.79
N ILE A 247 2.89 10.03 -6.13
CA ILE A 247 3.24 11.27 -6.84
C ILE A 247 2.00 12.17 -7.05
N MET A 248 0.82 11.59 -7.10
CA MET A 248 -0.46 12.27 -7.33
C MET A 248 -0.99 12.95 -6.06
#